data_7ca204f6c2f51c3597e4da53b062d329
#
_entry.id   7ca204f6c2f51c3597e4da53b062d329
#
_cell.length_a   1.000
_cell.length_b   1.000
_cell.length_c   1.000
_cell.angle_alpha   90.00
_cell.angle_beta   90.00
_cell.angle_gamma   90.00
#
_symmetry.space_group_name_H-M   'P 1'
#
loop_
_entity.id
_entity.type
_entity.pdbx_description
1 polymer ?
#
loop_
_entity_poly.entity_id
_entity_poly.type
_entity_poly.pdbx_seq_one_letter_code
_entity_poly.pdbx_strand_id
1 'polypeptide(L)'
;MPLSWNEIKSRASSFSNAWKDTIREEADAKPFLVEFLNIFGISQKRVATFEHRVKKLNEASGYIDLLWPGTLLVEMKSRGQDLDKAYKQARDYCHGLKEYELPKLILISDFHHFHIYQDNGITVKFELPQLIENLQIFEELAGYQKRTYYDEDPVNIAAAELMGKLHDQLKDVGYTGTALEAYLVRLLFILFADDSTIFQK
;
A
#
# COMPACT_ATOMS: atom_id res chain seq x y z
N MET A 1 -4.29 -9.39 13.21
CA MET A 1 -5.42 -9.15 12.30
C MET A 1 -5.31 -7.71 11.81
N PRO A 2 -5.55 -7.42 10.52
CA PRO A 2 -5.65 -6.05 10.05
C PRO A 2 -6.84 -5.36 10.73
N LEU A 3 -6.72 -4.04 10.94
CA LEU A 3 -7.80 -3.23 11.50
C LEU A 3 -8.97 -3.14 10.51
N SER A 4 -10.19 -2.98 11.02
CA SER A 4 -11.34 -2.70 10.15
C SER A 4 -11.25 -1.27 9.57
N TRP A 5 -11.86 -1.03 8.41
CA TRP A 5 -11.92 0.32 7.83
C TRP A 5 -12.59 1.35 8.74
N ASN A 6 -13.58 0.94 9.53
CA ASN A 6 -14.23 1.84 10.48
C ASN A 6 -13.27 2.26 11.60
N GLU A 7 -12.44 1.33 12.07
CA GLU A 7 -11.42 1.62 13.06
C GLU A 7 -10.34 2.56 12.49
N ILE A 8 -9.88 2.30 11.25
CA ILE A 8 -8.90 3.17 10.55
C ILE A 8 -9.46 4.58 10.40
N LYS A 9 -10.72 4.74 9.96
CA LYS A 9 -11.39 6.05 9.85
C LYS A 9 -11.50 6.76 11.19
N SER A 10 -11.86 6.06 12.25
CA SER A 10 -11.95 6.61 13.61
C SER A 10 -10.59 7.13 14.08
N ARG A 11 -9.53 6.35 13.90
CA ARG A 11 -8.15 6.73 14.26
C ARG A 11 -7.65 7.91 13.42
N ALA A 12 -7.95 7.95 12.12
CA ALA A 12 -7.60 9.06 11.24
C ALA A 12 -8.29 10.36 11.67
N SER A 13 -9.56 10.29 12.10
CA SER A 13 -10.29 11.44 12.64
C SER A 13 -9.62 11.98 13.91
N SER A 14 -9.28 11.08 14.84
CA SER A 14 -8.59 11.46 16.09
C SER A 14 -7.22 12.07 15.80
N PHE A 15 -6.45 11.48 14.90
CA PHE A 15 -5.16 11.97 14.45
C PHE A 15 -5.26 13.37 13.84
N SER A 16 -6.20 13.58 12.89
CA SER A 16 -6.42 14.87 12.24
C SER A 16 -6.74 15.96 13.25
N ASN A 17 -7.55 15.65 14.27
CA ASN A 17 -7.88 16.61 15.34
C ASN A 17 -6.69 16.91 16.27
N ALA A 18 -5.88 15.91 16.58
CA ALA A 18 -4.72 16.06 17.47
C ALA A 18 -3.61 16.93 16.85
N TRP A 19 -3.41 16.81 15.54
CA TRP A 19 -2.27 17.42 14.86
C TRP A 19 -2.57 18.70 14.07
N LYS A 20 -3.80 19.19 14.08
CA LYS A 20 -4.24 20.37 13.31
C LYS A 20 -3.45 21.66 13.55
N ASP A 21 -2.93 21.85 14.76
CA ASP A 21 -2.25 23.08 15.20
C ASP A 21 -0.72 22.94 15.23
N THR A 22 -0.18 21.80 14.81
CA THR A 22 1.27 21.52 14.82
C THR A 22 1.98 22.24 13.69
N ILE A 23 3.17 22.79 13.98
CA ILE A 23 3.95 23.62 13.04
C ILE A 23 5.46 23.33 13.01
N ARG A 24 6.01 22.64 14.01
CA ARG A 24 7.47 22.49 14.17
C ARG A 24 7.93 21.07 13.84
N GLU A 25 8.79 20.96 12.81
CA GLU A 25 9.36 19.68 12.35
C GLU A 25 10.25 19.01 13.42
N GLU A 26 11.22 19.76 13.99
CA GLU A 26 12.25 19.21 14.90
C GLU A 26 11.68 18.48 16.13
N ALA A 27 10.58 18.99 16.70
CA ALA A 27 10.00 18.42 17.91
C ALA A 27 8.96 17.35 17.60
N ASP A 28 8.19 17.55 16.52
CA ASP A 28 6.90 16.88 16.32
C ASP A 28 6.92 15.83 15.20
N ALA A 29 7.93 15.82 14.31
CA ALA A 29 7.97 14.92 13.17
C ALA A 29 7.93 13.42 13.57
N LYS A 30 8.74 13.01 14.53
CA LYS A 30 8.75 11.61 15.00
C LYS A 30 7.44 11.18 15.64
N PRO A 31 6.90 11.89 16.65
CA PRO A 31 5.59 11.56 17.22
C PRO A 31 4.48 11.52 16.17
N PHE A 32 4.43 12.52 15.28
CA PHE A 32 3.48 12.57 14.17
C PHE A 32 3.52 11.31 13.30
N LEU A 33 4.71 10.90 12.87
CA LEU A 33 4.88 9.73 12.01
C LEU A 33 4.56 8.41 12.73
N VAL A 34 4.86 8.31 14.03
CA VAL A 34 4.46 7.14 14.84
C VAL A 34 2.94 7.06 14.93
N GLU A 35 2.27 8.16 15.21
CA GLU A 35 0.81 8.19 15.31
C GLU A 35 0.14 8.00 13.94
N PHE A 36 0.73 8.55 12.87
CA PHE A 36 0.27 8.31 11.49
C PHE A 36 0.27 6.82 11.15
N LEU A 37 1.36 6.10 11.43
CA LEU A 37 1.42 4.65 11.21
C LEU A 37 0.43 3.89 12.11
N ASN A 38 0.19 4.37 13.34
CA ASN A 38 -0.79 3.78 14.24
C ASN A 38 -2.24 3.88 13.74
N ILE A 39 -2.56 4.81 12.83
CA ILE A 39 -3.86 4.85 12.14
C ILE A 39 -4.15 3.49 11.51
N PHE A 40 -3.15 2.89 10.89
CA PHE A 40 -3.23 1.62 10.19
C PHE A 40 -2.89 0.40 11.07
N GLY A 41 -2.70 0.60 12.38
CA GLY A 41 -2.31 -0.48 13.31
C GLY A 41 -0.86 -0.93 13.16
N ILE A 42 -0.01 -0.10 12.58
CA ILE A 42 1.39 -0.41 12.28
C ILE A 42 2.28 0.09 13.41
N SER A 43 3.08 -0.81 13.98
CA SER A 43 4.16 -0.43 14.89
C SER A 43 5.40 -0.08 14.07
N GLN A 44 5.80 1.17 14.11
CA GLN A 44 7.01 1.67 13.44
C GLN A 44 8.24 0.78 13.70
N LYS A 45 8.46 0.35 14.94
CA LYS A 45 9.63 -0.46 15.34
C LYS A 45 9.80 -1.76 14.54
N ARG A 46 8.75 -2.25 13.89
CA ARG A 46 8.77 -3.51 13.12
C ARG A 46 9.02 -3.33 11.64
N VAL A 47 8.74 -2.15 11.09
CA VAL A 47 8.65 -1.98 9.62
C VAL A 47 9.50 -0.84 9.10
N ALA A 48 9.81 0.18 9.91
CA ALA A 48 10.44 1.40 9.43
C ALA A 48 11.58 1.90 10.36
N THR A 49 12.52 2.61 9.77
CA THR A 49 13.61 3.30 10.44
C THR A 49 13.42 4.81 10.36
N PHE A 50 13.67 5.51 11.49
CA PHE A 50 13.78 6.96 11.51
C PHE A 50 15.21 7.40 11.22
N GLU A 51 15.36 8.61 10.66
CA GLU A 51 16.65 9.24 10.39
C GLU A 51 17.60 8.28 9.63
N HIS A 52 17.03 7.59 8.63
CA HIS A 52 17.80 6.65 7.84
C HIS A 52 18.88 7.39 7.02
N ARG A 53 20.15 7.08 7.28
CA ARG A 53 21.27 7.71 6.60
C ARG A 53 21.42 7.19 5.19
N VAL A 54 21.45 8.09 4.21
CA VAL A 54 21.67 7.77 2.79
C VAL A 54 22.80 8.61 2.20
N LYS A 55 23.41 8.14 1.12
CA LYS A 55 24.30 8.91 0.27
C LYS A 55 23.48 9.52 -0.88
N LYS A 56 23.63 10.82 -1.09
CA LYS A 56 23.05 11.52 -2.24
C LYS A 56 23.89 11.32 -3.49
N LEU A 57 23.35 11.69 -4.65
CA LEU A 57 24.10 11.68 -5.92
C LEU A 57 25.42 12.47 -5.87
N ASN A 58 25.48 13.55 -5.10
CA ASN A 58 26.68 14.37 -4.91
C ASN A 58 27.61 13.87 -3.79
N GLU A 59 27.49 12.59 -3.38
CA GLU A 59 28.23 11.94 -2.28
C GLU A 59 28.02 12.55 -0.88
N ALA A 60 27.22 13.61 -0.74
CA ALA A 60 26.87 14.16 0.55
C ALA A 60 25.97 13.19 1.32
N SER A 61 26.11 13.13 2.65
CA SER A 61 25.21 12.37 3.50
C SER A 61 23.89 13.13 3.66
N GLY A 62 22.78 12.40 3.66
CA GLY A 62 21.46 12.90 4.00
C GLY A 62 20.75 11.94 4.95
N TYR A 63 19.65 12.38 5.49
CA TYR A 63 18.81 11.59 6.39
C TYR A 63 17.38 11.62 5.89
N ILE A 64 16.74 10.45 5.79
CA ILE A 64 15.33 10.28 5.49
C ILE A 64 14.60 10.23 6.82
N ASP A 65 13.56 11.04 7.02
CA ASP A 65 12.85 11.12 8.29
C ASP A 65 12.22 9.80 8.68
N LEU A 66 11.60 9.09 7.72
CA LEU A 66 11.12 7.73 7.90
C LEU A 66 11.28 6.93 6.60
N LEU A 67 11.93 5.77 6.70
CA LEU A 67 12.02 4.79 5.62
C LEU A 67 11.41 3.46 6.06
N TRP A 68 10.39 3.02 5.34
CA TRP A 68 9.89 1.66 5.33
C TRP A 68 10.32 1.02 3.99
N PRO A 69 11.37 0.19 3.99
CA PRO A 69 11.94 -0.35 2.76
C PRO A 69 10.89 -1.00 1.85
N GLY A 70 10.96 -0.71 0.56
CA GLY A 70 10.02 -1.23 -0.44
C GLY A 70 8.59 -0.70 -0.38
N THR A 71 8.28 0.19 0.58
CA THR A 71 6.88 0.59 0.82
C THR A 71 6.70 2.10 0.88
N LEU A 72 7.32 2.78 1.85
CA LEU A 72 7.07 4.19 2.15
C LEU A 72 8.34 4.93 2.50
N LEU A 73 8.56 6.08 1.88
CA LEU A 73 9.50 7.11 2.30
C LEU A 73 8.73 8.34 2.74
N VAL A 74 9.07 8.90 3.89
CA VAL A 74 8.49 10.16 4.35
C VAL A 74 9.58 11.20 4.56
N GLU A 75 9.31 12.41 4.12
CA GLU A 75 10.08 13.61 4.38
C GLU A 75 9.16 14.66 4.99
N MET A 76 9.49 15.11 6.18
CA MET A 76 8.73 16.13 6.91
C MET A 76 9.36 17.49 6.69
N LYS A 77 8.55 18.53 6.80
CA LYS A 77 8.98 19.93 6.78
C LYS A 77 8.19 20.74 7.79
N SER A 78 8.79 21.81 8.26
CA SER A 78 8.05 22.81 9.04
C SER A 78 6.98 23.48 8.17
N ARG A 79 5.86 23.85 8.80
CA ARG A 79 4.71 24.43 8.09
C ARG A 79 5.13 25.63 7.24
N GLY A 80 4.65 25.66 5.99
CA GLY A 80 4.90 26.73 5.02
C GLY A 80 6.23 26.60 4.26
N GLN A 81 6.99 25.53 4.46
CA GLN A 81 8.15 25.21 3.64
C GLN A 81 7.75 24.69 2.26
N ASP A 82 8.65 24.80 1.29
CA ASP A 82 8.44 24.34 -0.09
C ASP A 82 8.45 22.80 -0.17
N LEU A 83 7.26 22.21 -0.26
CA LEU A 83 7.09 20.75 -0.35
C LEU A 83 7.53 20.17 -1.71
N ASP A 84 7.52 20.95 -2.78
CA ASP A 84 8.03 20.49 -4.08
C ASP A 84 9.56 20.39 -4.06
N LYS A 85 10.23 21.28 -3.33
CA LYS A 85 11.67 21.16 -3.07
C LYS A 85 11.99 19.95 -2.17
N ALA A 86 11.17 19.70 -1.15
CA ALA A 86 11.29 18.51 -0.30
C ALA A 86 11.10 17.21 -1.09
N TYR A 87 10.20 17.19 -2.06
CA TYR A 87 10.04 16.04 -2.95
C TYR A 87 11.29 15.78 -3.79
N LYS A 88 11.90 16.83 -4.37
CA LYS A 88 13.17 16.69 -5.10
C LYS A 88 14.28 16.12 -4.21
N GLN A 89 14.32 16.54 -2.95
CA GLN A 89 15.25 16.01 -1.95
C GLN A 89 14.98 14.51 -1.66
N ALA A 90 13.73 14.12 -1.47
CA ALA A 90 13.34 12.73 -1.26
C ALA A 90 13.69 11.84 -2.47
N ARG A 91 13.49 12.35 -3.68
CA ARG A 91 13.90 11.68 -4.93
C ARG A 91 15.43 11.49 -5.03
N ASP A 92 16.19 12.49 -4.58
CA ASP A 92 17.66 12.39 -4.54
C ASP A 92 18.12 11.30 -3.56
N TYR A 93 17.42 11.14 -2.44
CA TYR A 93 17.67 10.05 -1.50
C TYR A 93 17.43 8.65 -2.10
N CYS A 94 16.44 8.50 -2.99
CA CYS A 94 16.17 7.20 -3.62
C CYS A 94 17.37 6.68 -4.43
N HIS A 95 18.24 7.54 -4.95
CA HIS A 95 19.46 7.11 -5.64
C HIS A 95 20.48 6.42 -4.72
N GLY A 96 20.41 6.68 -3.43
CA GLY A 96 21.28 6.04 -2.42
C GLY A 96 20.72 4.76 -1.83
N LEU A 97 19.48 4.38 -2.20
CA LEU A 97 18.80 3.17 -1.72
C LEU A 97 19.07 1.99 -2.67
N LYS A 98 19.02 0.78 -2.13
CA LYS A 98 19.04 -0.45 -2.94
C LYS A 98 17.68 -0.66 -3.60
N GLU A 99 17.64 -1.43 -4.68
CA GLU A 99 16.42 -1.66 -5.46
C GLU A 99 15.25 -2.16 -4.60
N TYR A 100 15.49 -3.09 -3.68
CA TYR A 100 14.45 -3.61 -2.77
C TYR A 100 14.01 -2.63 -1.67
N GLU A 101 14.75 -1.54 -1.47
CA GLU A 101 14.42 -0.48 -0.51
C GLU A 101 13.62 0.66 -1.15
N LEU A 102 13.58 0.73 -2.50
CA LEU A 102 12.89 1.78 -3.21
C LEU A 102 11.40 1.82 -2.82
N PRO A 103 10.91 2.98 -2.35
CA PRO A 103 9.55 3.09 -1.86
C PRO A 103 8.52 3.10 -3.00
N LYS A 104 7.38 2.48 -2.81
CA LYS A 104 6.21 2.61 -3.68
C LYS A 104 5.49 3.95 -3.49
N LEU A 105 5.55 4.48 -2.27
CA LEU A 105 4.95 5.74 -1.89
C LEU A 105 6.01 6.68 -1.33
N ILE A 106 6.03 7.93 -1.80
CA ILE A 106 6.77 9.02 -1.18
C ILE A 106 5.75 10.01 -0.62
N LEU A 107 5.77 10.20 0.69
CA LEU A 107 4.94 11.17 1.40
C LEU A 107 5.80 12.37 1.81
N ILE A 108 5.41 13.56 1.37
CA ILE A 108 5.97 14.82 1.83
C ILE A 108 4.89 15.55 2.62
N SER A 109 5.20 15.98 3.83
CA SER A 109 4.21 16.68 4.67
C SER A 109 4.83 17.79 5.50
N ASP A 110 4.03 18.81 5.77
CA ASP A 110 4.32 19.87 6.76
C ASP A 110 3.30 19.85 7.92
N PHE A 111 2.82 18.65 8.28
CA PHE A 111 1.75 18.36 9.23
C PHE A 111 0.36 18.69 8.73
N HIS A 112 0.22 19.73 7.90
CA HIS A 112 -1.07 20.18 7.37
C HIS A 112 -1.31 19.73 5.94
N HIS A 113 -0.31 19.82 5.08
CA HIS A 113 -0.39 19.40 3.69
C HIS A 113 0.25 18.03 3.51
N PHE A 114 -0.39 17.20 2.71
CA PHE A 114 0.07 15.87 2.33
C PHE A 114 0.25 15.84 0.82
N HIS A 115 1.49 15.67 0.36
CA HIS A 115 1.82 15.43 -1.03
C HIS A 115 2.30 13.98 -1.16
N ILE A 116 1.56 13.16 -1.88
CA ILE A 116 1.83 11.75 -2.05
C ILE A 116 2.15 11.47 -3.50
N TYR A 117 3.28 10.84 -3.72
CA TYR A 117 3.77 10.45 -5.03
C TYR A 117 3.88 8.93 -5.05
N GLN A 118 3.19 8.30 -6.00
CA GLN A 118 3.20 6.86 -6.19
C GLN A 118 4.21 6.47 -7.28
N ASP A 119 4.72 5.24 -7.23
CA ASP A 119 5.66 4.69 -8.23
C ASP A 119 5.07 4.60 -9.64
N ASN A 120 3.75 4.48 -9.76
CA ASN A 120 3.00 4.51 -11.02
C ASN A 120 2.83 5.92 -11.63
N GLY A 121 3.43 6.95 -11.02
CA GLY A 121 3.37 8.33 -11.47
C GLY A 121 2.16 9.13 -11.00
N ILE A 122 1.24 8.53 -10.25
CA ILE A 122 0.09 9.24 -9.67
C ILE A 122 0.56 10.15 -8.54
N THR A 123 0.10 11.40 -8.56
CA THR A 123 0.34 12.38 -7.49
C THR A 123 -1.00 12.82 -6.89
N VAL A 124 -1.10 12.76 -5.56
CA VAL A 124 -2.27 13.23 -4.83
C VAL A 124 -1.84 14.24 -3.78
N LYS A 125 -2.53 15.37 -3.72
CA LYS A 125 -2.28 16.44 -2.76
C LYS A 125 -3.56 16.77 -2.02
N PHE A 126 -3.50 16.82 -0.68
CA PHE A 126 -4.66 17.15 0.16
C PHE A 126 -4.21 17.73 1.50
N GLU A 127 -5.12 18.30 2.25
CA GLU A 127 -4.88 18.84 3.59
C GLU A 127 -5.28 17.84 4.67
N LEU A 128 -4.70 17.96 5.86
CA LEU A 128 -4.94 17.09 7.02
C LEU A 128 -6.44 16.82 7.31
N PRO A 129 -7.37 17.81 7.23
CA PRO A 129 -8.80 17.54 7.41
C PRO A 129 -9.39 16.55 6.39
N GLN A 130 -8.78 16.46 5.19
CA GLN A 130 -9.21 15.58 4.09
C GLN A 130 -8.59 14.18 4.17
N LEU A 131 -7.79 13.89 5.21
CA LEU A 131 -7.11 12.60 5.36
C LEU A 131 -8.09 11.42 5.32
N ILE A 132 -9.26 11.56 5.96
CA ILE A 132 -10.28 10.49 6.02
C ILE A 132 -10.77 10.10 4.63
N GLU A 133 -10.92 11.08 3.73
CA GLU A 133 -11.39 10.87 2.36
C GLU A 133 -10.32 10.21 1.48
N ASN A 134 -9.04 10.39 1.86
CA ASN A 134 -7.89 9.93 1.11
C ASN A 134 -7.20 8.67 1.68
N LEU A 135 -7.81 8.01 2.68
CA LEU A 135 -7.23 6.83 3.33
C LEU A 135 -6.95 5.66 2.38
N GLN A 136 -7.69 5.55 1.28
CA GLN A 136 -7.50 4.47 0.29
C GLN A 136 -6.11 4.49 -0.36
N ILE A 137 -5.45 5.65 -0.43
CA ILE A 137 -4.09 5.77 -0.95
C ILE A 137 -3.10 4.93 -0.13
N PHE A 138 -3.42 4.72 1.15
CA PHE A 138 -2.61 4.00 2.11
C PHE A 138 -3.08 2.56 2.37
N GLU A 139 -3.93 1.98 1.50
CA GLU A 139 -4.44 0.61 1.66
C GLU A 139 -3.33 -0.42 1.84
N GLU A 140 -2.25 -0.28 1.07
CA GLU A 140 -1.10 -1.18 1.16
C GLU A 140 -0.43 -1.15 2.54
N LEU A 141 -0.43 0.02 3.20
CA LEU A 141 0.12 0.14 4.57
C LEU A 141 -0.74 -0.64 5.57
N ALA A 142 -2.04 -0.67 5.38
CA ALA A 142 -2.98 -1.40 6.25
C ALA A 142 -2.96 -2.92 6.03
N GLY A 143 -2.13 -3.43 5.11
CA GLY A 143 -2.10 -4.85 4.75
C GLY A 143 -3.30 -5.27 3.91
N TYR A 144 -4.07 -4.33 3.40
CA TYR A 144 -5.05 -4.56 2.36
C TYR A 144 -4.29 -4.60 1.03
N GLN A 145 -4.06 -5.79 0.51
CA GLN A 145 -3.65 -5.91 -0.88
C GLN A 145 -4.77 -5.26 -1.71
N LYS A 146 -4.44 -4.23 -2.50
CA LYS A 146 -5.31 -3.84 -3.60
C LYS A 146 -5.62 -5.15 -4.33
N ARG A 147 -6.87 -5.60 -4.28
CA ARG A 147 -7.40 -6.42 -5.35
C ARG A 147 -7.44 -5.45 -6.54
N THR A 148 -6.32 -5.33 -7.24
CA THR A 148 -6.38 -4.96 -8.62
C THR A 148 -7.25 -6.04 -9.23
N TYR A 149 -8.51 -5.72 -9.48
CA TYR A 149 -9.19 -6.29 -10.63
C TYR A 149 -8.33 -5.76 -11.80
N TYR A 150 -7.24 -6.46 -12.11
CA TYR A 150 -6.76 -6.50 -13.47
C TYR A 150 -8.01 -6.87 -14.25
N ASP A 151 -8.35 -6.10 -15.27
CA ASP A 151 -9.26 -6.55 -16.32
C ASP A 151 -9.04 -8.04 -16.42
N GLU A 152 -10.07 -8.83 -16.02
CA GLU A 152 -9.89 -10.27 -15.72
C GLU A 152 -9.05 -10.84 -16.84
N ASP A 153 -7.87 -11.36 -16.50
CA ASP A 153 -6.90 -11.81 -17.51
C ASP A 153 -7.70 -12.57 -18.56
N PRO A 154 -7.64 -12.24 -19.86
CA PRO A 154 -8.41 -12.91 -20.90
C PRO A 154 -8.36 -14.44 -20.78
N VAL A 155 -7.27 -14.96 -20.20
CA VAL A 155 -7.11 -16.38 -19.85
C VAL A 155 -8.08 -16.80 -18.74
N ASN A 156 -8.32 -15.98 -17.72
CA ASN A 156 -9.25 -16.28 -16.64
C ASN A 156 -10.71 -16.24 -17.11
N ILE A 157 -11.04 -15.30 -18.00
CA ILE A 157 -12.37 -15.24 -18.65
C ILE A 157 -12.58 -16.50 -19.50
N ALA A 158 -11.61 -16.85 -20.34
CA ALA A 158 -11.68 -18.04 -21.18
C ALA A 158 -11.79 -19.34 -20.35
N ALA A 159 -11.05 -19.42 -19.23
CA ALA A 159 -11.15 -20.56 -18.31
C ALA A 159 -12.54 -20.65 -17.66
N ALA A 160 -13.11 -19.53 -17.20
CA ALA A 160 -14.45 -19.49 -16.64
C ALA A 160 -15.53 -19.89 -17.66
N GLU A 161 -15.41 -19.42 -18.92
CA GLU A 161 -16.30 -19.84 -20.02
C GLU A 161 -16.22 -21.33 -20.33
N LEU A 162 -15.01 -21.90 -20.36
CA LEU A 162 -14.81 -23.34 -20.58
C LEU A 162 -15.41 -24.17 -19.44
N MET A 163 -15.25 -23.73 -18.19
CA MET A 163 -15.86 -24.40 -17.04
C MET A 163 -17.41 -24.32 -17.10
N GLY A 164 -17.96 -23.18 -17.52
CA GLY A 164 -19.40 -23.03 -17.73
C GLY A 164 -19.92 -23.99 -18.81
N LYS A 165 -19.24 -24.09 -19.95
CA LYS A 165 -19.58 -25.00 -21.01
C LYS A 165 -19.51 -26.48 -20.56
N LEU A 166 -18.46 -26.83 -19.80
CA LEU A 166 -18.33 -28.19 -19.24
C LEU A 166 -19.47 -28.51 -18.26
N HIS A 167 -19.83 -27.55 -17.38
CA HIS A 167 -20.97 -27.70 -16.50
C HIS A 167 -22.26 -28.00 -17.26
N ASP A 168 -22.56 -27.20 -18.29
CA ASP A 168 -23.78 -27.34 -19.06
C ASP A 168 -23.82 -28.69 -19.82
N GLN A 169 -22.72 -29.09 -20.43
CA GLN A 169 -22.61 -30.39 -21.10
C GLN A 169 -22.83 -31.57 -20.13
N LEU A 170 -22.26 -31.53 -18.94
CA LEU A 170 -22.44 -32.56 -17.93
C LEU A 170 -23.90 -32.58 -17.41
N LYS A 171 -24.53 -31.44 -17.31
CA LYS A 171 -25.94 -31.32 -16.93
C LYS A 171 -26.86 -31.93 -18.00
N ASP A 172 -26.58 -31.70 -19.27
CA ASP A 172 -27.35 -32.23 -20.40
C ASP A 172 -27.29 -33.78 -20.49
N VAL A 173 -26.19 -34.40 -20.05
CA VAL A 173 -26.04 -35.87 -19.94
C VAL A 173 -26.55 -36.45 -18.63
N GLY A 174 -27.18 -35.62 -17.77
CA GLY A 174 -27.91 -36.09 -16.58
C GLY A 174 -27.17 -35.93 -15.24
N TYR A 175 -25.96 -35.34 -15.22
CA TYR A 175 -25.29 -35.02 -13.98
C TYR A 175 -25.85 -33.72 -13.42
N THR A 176 -26.43 -33.73 -12.23
CA THR A 176 -27.07 -32.56 -11.62
C THR A 176 -26.81 -32.48 -10.13
N GLY A 177 -27.06 -31.30 -9.55
CA GLY A 177 -27.02 -31.06 -8.12
C GLY A 177 -25.60 -30.90 -7.54
N THR A 178 -25.52 -30.96 -6.20
CA THR A 178 -24.29 -30.71 -5.44
C THR A 178 -23.12 -31.64 -5.77
N ALA A 179 -23.41 -32.84 -6.30
CA ALA A 179 -22.37 -33.77 -6.75
C ALA A 179 -21.61 -33.26 -7.96
N LEU A 180 -22.31 -32.65 -8.93
CA LEU A 180 -21.71 -32.04 -10.11
C LEU A 180 -20.85 -30.82 -9.68
N GLU A 181 -21.39 -29.97 -8.84
CA GLU A 181 -20.66 -28.80 -8.34
C GLU A 181 -19.38 -29.19 -7.61
N ALA A 182 -19.47 -30.18 -6.69
CA ALA A 182 -18.31 -30.70 -5.97
C ALA A 182 -17.25 -31.31 -6.90
N TYR A 183 -17.67 -31.99 -7.98
CA TYR A 183 -16.77 -32.56 -8.98
C TYR A 183 -16.02 -31.43 -9.72
N LEU A 184 -16.72 -30.41 -10.18
CA LEU A 184 -16.12 -29.31 -10.94
C LEU A 184 -15.15 -28.49 -10.07
N VAL A 185 -15.48 -28.24 -8.79
CA VAL A 185 -14.59 -27.58 -7.85
C VAL A 185 -13.30 -28.39 -7.62
N ARG A 186 -13.41 -29.72 -7.48
CA ARG A 186 -12.24 -30.59 -7.32
C ARG A 186 -11.39 -30.63 -8.59
N LEU A 187 -12.01 -30.67 -9.77
CA LEU A 187 -11.31 -30.62 -11.03
C LEU A 187 -10.54 -29.33 -11.19
N LEU A 188 -11.16 -28.17 -10.88
CA LEU A 188 -10.52 -26.87 -10.91
C LEU A 188 -9.32 -26.81 -9.95
N PHE A 189 -9.49 -27.37 -8.73
CA PHE A 189 -8.41 -27.42 -7.74
C PHE A 189 -7.23 -28.27 -8.24
N ILE A 190 -7.49 -29.43 -8.86
CA ILE A 190 -6.43 -30.30 -9.40
C ILE A 190 -5.67 -29.59 -10.52
N LEU A 191 -6.38 -28.94 -11.44
CA LEU A 191 -5.76 -28.19 -12.55
C LEU A 191 -4.91 -27.03 -12.03
N PHE A 192 -5.41 -26.29 -11.04
CA PHE A 192 -4.65 -25.22 -10.40
C PHE A 192 -3.42 -25.75 -9.66
N ALA A 193 -3.54 -26.86 -8.94
CA ALA A 193 -2.46 -27.44 -8.17
C ALA A 193 -1.35 -28.04 -9.09
N ASP A 194 -1.71 -28.53 -10.27
CA ASP A 194 -0.77 -28.99 -11.29
C ASP A 194 0.01 -27.83 -11.90
N ASP A 195 -0.70 -26.75 -12.29
CA ASP A 195 -0.10 -25.54 -12.86
C ASP A 195 0.80 -24.80 -11.86
N SER A 196 0.40 -24.74 -10.58
CA SER A 196 1.16 -24.10 -9.51
C SER A 196 2.29 -24.96 -8.92
N THR A 197 2.61 -26.10 -9.54
CA THR A 197 3.67 -27.04 -9.11
C THR A 197 3.55 -27.60 -7.68
N ILE A 198 2.36 -27.53 -7.07
CA ILE A 198 2.11 -28.03 -5.72
C ILE A 198 2.37 -29.56 -5.62
N PHE A 199 2.22 -30.29 -6.72
CA PHE A 199 2.43 -31.74 -6.81
C PHE A 199 3.83 -32.16 -7.32
N GLN A 200 4.69 -31.21 -7.64
CA GLN A 200 6.06 -31.57 -8.03
C GLN A 200 6.91 -31.85 -6.77
N LYS A 201 7.41 -33.07 -6.67
CA LYS A 201 8.40 -33.50 -5.66
C LYS A 201 9.80 -33.19 -6.12
#